data_09704b2a743d136e3f820667eff24dd2
#
_entry.id   09704b2a743d136e3f820667eff24dd2
#
_cell.length_a   1.000
_cell.length_b   1.000
_cell.length_c   1.000
_cell.angle_alpha   90.00
_cell.angle_beta   90.00
_cell.angle_gamma   90.00
#
_symmetry.space_group_name_H-M   'P 1'
#
loop_
_entity.id
_entity.type
_entity.pdbx_description
1 polymer ?
#
loop_
_entity_poly.entity_id
_entity_poly.type
_entity_poly.pdbx_seq_one_letter_code
_entity_poly.pdbx_strand_id
1 'polypeptide(L)' 'MIKRGYHRLRTPEGRVVEGPLVVELAEDGTMLSYHLLEKEEEATEWIGGEFKAALPQNS' A
#
# COMPACT_ATOMS: atom_id res chain seq x y z
N MET A 1 -10.75 -7.15 4.22
CA MET A 1 -9.80 -6.29 3.48
C MET A 1 -9.27 -5.22 4.42
N ILE A 2 -7.96 -5.01 4.38
CA ILE A 2 -7.29 -4.06 5.26
C ILE A 2 -6.83 -2.88 4.43
N LYS A 3 -7.08 -1.67 4.92
CA LYS A 3 -6.62 -0.45 4.27
C LYS A 3 -5.59 0.23 5.15
N ARG A 4 -4.44 0.53 4.60
CA ARG A 4 -3.37 1.22 5.33
C ARG A 4 -2.82 2.37 4.52
N GLY A 5 -2.59 3.49 5.18
CA GLY A 5 -2.07 4.69 4.53
C GLY A 5 -0.57 4.81 4.71
N TYR A 6 0.11 5.16 3.63
CA TYR A 6 1.56 5.33 3.61
C TYR A 6 1.92 6.61 2.88
N HIS A 7 3.15 7.09 3.11
CA HIS A 7 3.66 8.25 2.39
C HIS A 7 4.20 7.87 1.02
N ARG A 8 4.64 6.63 0.86
CA ARG A 8 5.21 6.20 -0.41
C ARG A 8 5.08 4.69 -0.55
N LEU A 9 5.10 4.23 -1.78
CA LEU A 9 5.01 2.82 -2.11
C LEU A 9 6.17 2.45 -3.02
N ARG A 10 6.86 1.39 -2.68
CA ARG A 10 7.89 0.84 -3.55
C ARG A 10 7.37 -0.45 -4.16
N THR A 11 7.31 -0.50 -5.49
CA THR A 11 6.83 -1.68 -6.19
C THR A 11 7.94 -2.72 -6.32
N PRO A 12 7.59 -3.99 -6.61
CA PRO A 12 8.61 -5.02 -6.82
C PRO A 12 9.55 -4.70 -7.98
N GLU A 13 9.11 -3.87 -8.91
CA GLU A 13 9.92 -3.49 -10.06
C GLU A 13 10.91 -2.39 -9.75
N GLY A 14 10.89 -1.88 -8.53
CA GLY A 14 11.78 -0.81 -8.12
C GLY A 14 11.24 0.58 -8.34
N ARG A 15 9.99 0.69 -8.77
CA ARG A 15 9.36 1.99 -8.95
C ARG A 15 8.89 2.52 -7.61
N VAL A 16 9.01 3.82 -7.42
CA VAL A 16 8.53 4.47 -6.21
C VAL A 16 7.35 5.36 -6.56
N VAL A 17 6.24 5.15 -5.85
CA VAL A 17 5.06 5.99 -6.00
C VAL A 17 5.01 6.91 -4.80
N GLU A 18 5.07 8.22 -5.07
CA GLU A 18 5.01 9.21 -4.01
C GLU A 18 3.55 9.54 -3.72
N GLY A 19 3.26 9.73 -2.44
CA GLY A 19 1.89 10.05 -2.11
C GLY A 19 1.82 10.72 -0.82
N PRO A 20 0.63 11.02 -0.26
CA PRO A 20 -0.07 9.98 0.51
C PRO A 20 -0.87 9.03 -0.37
N LEU A 21 -0.89 7.78 0.05
CA LEU A 21 -1.63 6.76 -0.68
C LEU A 21 -2.20 5.72 0.28
N VAL A 22 -3.18 4.99 -0.21
CA VAL A 22 -3.80 3.91 0.56
C VAL A 22 -3.54 2.59 -0.15
N VAL A 23 -3.05 1.63 0.62
CA VAL A 23 -2.79 0.28 0.12
C VAL A 23 -3.87 -0.63 0.66
N GLU A 24 -4.50 -1.40 -0.22
CA GLU A 24 -5.51 -2.37 0.18
C GLU A 24 -4.88 -3.75 0.22
N LEU A 25 -4.97 -4.38 1.38
CA LEU A 25 -4.31 -5.64 1.64
C LEU A 25 -5.31 -6.75 1.89
N ALA A 26 -4.96 -7.96 1.49
CA ALA A 26 -5.70 -9.14 1.87
C ALA A 26 -5.38 -9.50 3.32
N GLU A 27 -6.10 -10.46 3.89
CA GLU A 27 -5.91 -10.85 5.27
C GLU A 27 -4.51 -11.39 5.54
N ASP A 28 -3.88 -11.97 4.52
CA ASP A 28 -2.53 -12.51 4.66
C ASP A 28 -1.44 -11.47 4.45
N GLY A 29 -1.83 -10.22 4.20
CA GLY A 29 -0.87 -9.13 3.99
C GLY A 29 -0.49 -8.89 2.54
N THR A 30 -1.06 -9.64 1.60
CA THR A 30 -0.76 -9.46 0.19
C THR A 30 -1.42 -8.17 -0.32
N MET A 31 -0.66 -7.35 -1.05
CA MET A 31 -1.22 -6.14 -1.62
C MET A 31 -2.17 -6.49 -2.76
N LEU A 32 -3.41 -6.02 -2.65
CA LEU A 32 -4.41 -6.21 -3.68
C LEU A 32 -4.42 -5.05 -4.66
N SER A 33 -4.33 -3.84 -4.13
CA SER A 33 -4.33 -2.65 -4.96
C SER A 33 -3.86 -1.46 -4.13
N TYR A 34 -3.67 -0.33 -4.79
CA TYR A 34 -3.38 0.92 -4.11
C TYR A 34 -3.94 2.08 -4.92
N HIS A 35 -4.12 3.21 -4.24
CA HIS A 35 -4.54 4.43 -4.92
C HIS A 35 -4.05 5.64 -4.12
N LEU A 36 -3.94 6.75 -4.80
CA LEU A 36 -3.54 7.99 -4.14
C LEU A 36 -4.67 8.48 -3.26
N LEU A 37 -4.28 9.00 -2.09
CA LEU A 37 -5.26 9.54 -1.15
C LEU A 37 -5.53 10.99 -1.51
N GLU A 38 -6.75 11.25 -1.99
CA GLU A 38 -7.14 12.60 -2.37
C GLU A 38 -7.89 13.30 -1.25
N LYS A 39 -8.51 12.54 -0.37
CA LYS A 39 -9.24 13.06 0.78
C LYS A 39 -9.32 11.97 1.83
N GLU A 40 -9.73 12.33 3.03
CA GLU A 40 -9.85 11.37 4.10
C GLU A 40 -10.73 10.19 3.71
N GLU A 41 -10.28 8.99 4.04
CA GLU A 41 -11.02 7.77 3.82
C GLU A 41 -11.27 7.08 5.15
N GLU A 42 -12.48 6.58 5.33
CA GLU A 42 -12.84 5.86 6.53
C GLU A 42 -12.18 4.48 6.54
N ALA A 43 -12.05 3.92 7.72
CA ALA A 43 -11.52 2.58 7.93
C ALA A 43 -10.11 2.39 7.40
N THR A 44 -9.33 3.47 7.31
CA THR A 44 -7.95 3.41 6.88
C THR A 44 -7.04 3.66 8.07
N GLU A 45 -6.13 2.72 8.31
CA GLU A 45 -5.13 2.86 9.35
C GLU A 45 -3.92 3.58 8.78
N TRP A 46 -3.58 4.74 9.35
CA TRP A 46 -2.45 5.51 8.85
C TRP A 46 -1.16 5.01 9.49
N ILE A 47 -0.28 4.45 8.66
CA ILE A 47 1.01 3.93 9.13
C ILE A 47 2.11 4.96 8.87
N GLY A 48 2.10 5.58 7.70
CA GLY A 48 3.15 6.50 7.30
C GLY A 48 4.36 5.74 6.76
N GLY A 49 5.36 6.49 6.33
CA GLY A 49 6.59 5.87 5.82
C GLY A 49 6.40 5.22 4.46
N GLU A 50 7.22 4.22 4.22
CA GLU A 50 7.25 3.54 2.92
C GLU A 50 6.71 2.12 3.05
N PHE A 51 5.84 1.73 2.12
CA PHE A 51 5.39 0.36 2.01
C PHE A 51 6.16 -0.32 0.88
N LYS A 52 6.74 -1.46 1.17
CA LYS A 52 7.45 -2.24 0.15
C LYS A 52 6.58 -3.41 -0.28
N ALA A 53 6.10 -3.34 -1.53
CA ALA A 53 5.33 -4.44 -2.09
C ALA A 53 6.30 -5.55 -2.49
N ALA A 54 6.04 -6.75 -2.01
CA ALA A 54 6.89 -7.88 -2.30
C ALA A 54 6.37 -8.63 -3.51
N LEU A 55 7.29 -9.22 -4.27
CA LEU A 55 6.89 -10.11 -5.35
C LEU A 55 6.25 -11.37 -4.77
N PRO A 56 5.22 -11.90 -5.44
CA PRO A 56 4.67 -13.19 -5.02
C PRO A 56 5.77 -14.25 -5.01
N GLN A 57 5.74 -15.10 -4.02
CA GLN A 57 6.68 -16.18 -3.94
C GLN A 57 6.31 -17.23 -4.96
N ASN A 58 7.15 -17.40 -5.95
CA ASN A 58 6.99 -18.47 -6.93
C ASN A 58 7.96 -19.57 -6.56
N SER A 59 7.43 -20.53 -5.95
CA SER A 59 8.25 -21.68 -5.62
C SER A 59 8.16 -22.71 -6.71
#